data_0680cb335fe9bc018597dfb80b90c410
#
_entry.id   0680cb335fe9bc018597dfb80b90c410
#
_cell.length_a   1.000
_cell.length_b   1.000
_cell.length_c   1.000
_cell.angle_alpha   90.00
_cell.angle_beta   90.00
_cell.angle_gamma   90.00
#
_symmetry.space_group_name_H-M   'P 1'
#
loop_
_entity.id
_entity.type
_entity.pdbx_description
1 polymer ?
#
loop_
_entity_poly.entity_id
_entity_poly.type
_entity_poly.pdbx_seq_one_letter_code
_entity_poly.pdbx_strand_id
1 'polypeptide(L)'
;MIYLLRHGETVWNTVGRFQGRKDSPLTKRGIEQADRMGKLLSREISGREREFEGYVSPLGRAKETAARITKIVPLTFAEEPRLTEVSVGSWDGMTLYEIGVEYPDALNGSDAFDWFFRSPNGESFDQACKRASSWLSEVSAPTVAISHGLASRLLRGVYLGLSKREMLELPVPQSGFYRLDDGKSELVDLQSAKFSR
;
A
#
# COMPACT_ATOMS: atom_id res chain seq x y z
N MET A 1 -12.50 -11.04 4.91
CA MET A 1 -11.70 -10.10 5.76
C MET A 1 -10.29 -9.97 5.20
N ILE A 2 -9.78 -8.74 5.03
CA ILE A 2 -8.43 -8.47 4.53
C ILE A 2 -7.74 -7.47 5.47
N TYR A 3 -6.53 -7.77 5.93
CA TYR A 3 -5.62 -6.81 6.53
C TYR A 3 -4.69 -6.26 5.44
N LEU A 4 -4.84 -4.98 5.11
CA LEU A 4 -4.09 -4.31 4.07
C LEU A 4 -3.04 -3.38 4.67
N LEU A 5 -1.77 -3.75 4.52
CA LEU A 5 -0.60 -3.06 5.04
C LEU A 5 0.10 -2.28 3.92
N ARG A 6 0.69 -1.14 4.27
CA ARG A 6 1.65 -0.43 3.44
C ARG A 6 3.07 -0.77 3.89
N HIS A 7 4.02 -0.87 2.95
CA HIS A 7 5.45 -1.03 3.29
C HIS A 7 5.95 0.09 4.22
N GLY A 8 6.98 -0.19 5.02
CA GLY A 8 7.65 0.78 5.88
C GLY A 8 8.28 1.94 5.08
N GLU A 9 8.60 3.03 5.76
CA GLU A 9 9.26 4.21 5.17
C GLU A 9 10.56 3.82 4.47
N THR A 10 10.76 4.34 3.26
CA THR A 10 11.99 4.15 2.48
C THR A 10 12.82 5.43 2.42
N VAL A 11 14.10 5.32 2.03
CA VAL A 11 14.97 6.48 1.80
C VAL A 11 14.33 7.44 0.79
N TRP A 12 13.69 6.96 -0.27
CA TRP A 12 13.04 7.83 -1.24
C TRP A 12 11.78 8.51 -0.70
N ASN A 13 11.09 7.90 0.26
CA ASN A 13 9.98 8.58 0.93
C ASN A 13 10.46 9.83 1.70
N THR A 14 11.66 9.78 2.32
CA THR A 14 12.17 10.92 3.12
C THR A 14 12.54 12.14 2.27
N VAL A 15 12.80 11.94 0.99
CA VAL A 15 13.15 13.02 0.04
C VAL A 15 12.04 13.32 -0.97
N GLY A 16 10.81 12.77 -0.75
CA GLY A 16 9.67 13.01 -1.62
C GLY A 16 9.83 12.48 -3.05
N ARG A 17 10.65 11.44 -3.25
CA ARG A 17 10.88 10.82 -4.57
C ARG A 17 9.88 9.71 -4.81
N PHE A 18 9.17 9.77 -5.95
CA PHE A 18 8.18 8.76 -6.35
C PHE A 18 8.86 7.48 -6.80
N GLN A 19 8.51 6.38 -6.19
CA GLN A 19 9.17 5.12 -6.46
C GLN A 19 8.56 4.38 -7.65
N GLY A 20 7.23 4.43 -7.79
CA GLY A 20 6.52 3.64 -8.77
C GLY A 20 6.97 2.19 -8.70
N ARG A 21 7.50 1.67 -9.81
CA ARG A 21 8.05 0.30 -9.92
C ARG A 21 9.52 0.18 -9.52
N LYS A 22 10.23 1.29 -9.30
CA LYS A 22 11.60 1.27 -8.74
C LYS A 22 11.57 1.06 -7.25
N ASP A 23 12.72 0.73 -6.66
CA ASP A 23 12.87 0.45 -5.24
C ASP A 23 13.91 1.35 -4.57
N SER A 24 13.71 1.53 -3.28
CA SER A 24 14.62 2.18 -2.35
C SER A 24 14.54 1.42 -1.01
N PRO A 25 15.66 1.23 -0.30
CA PRO A 25 15.68 0.47 0.94
C PRO A 25 14.84 1.12 2.03
N LEU A 26 14.37 0.32 2.98
CA LEU A 26 13.70 0.84 4.18
C LEU A 26 14.69 1.70 4.99
N THR A 27 14.19 2.77 5.59
CA THR A 27 14.91 3.52 6.62
C THR A 27 14.89 2.74 7.94
N LYS A 28 15.74 3.15 8.91
CA LYS A 28 15.64 2.62 10.28
C LYS A 28 14.22 2.76 10.83
N ARG A 29 13.58 3.90 10.60
CA ARG A 29 12.18 4.14 10.96
C ARG A 29 11.22 3.20 10.22
N GLY A 30 11.46 2.93 8.93
CA GLY A 30 10.65 2.00 8.14
C GLY A 30 10.71 0.56 8.68
N ILE A 31 11.90 0.12 9.14
CA ILE A 31 12.09 -1.17 9.81
C ILE A 31 11.30 -1.21 11.12
N GLU A 32 11.38 -0.16 11.94
CA GLU A 32 10.62 -0.04 13.19
C GLU A 32 9.09 -0.02 12.95
N GLN A 33 8.64 0.60 11.84
CA GLN A 33 7.23 0.58 11.43
C GLN A 33 6.79 -0.84 11.05
N ALA A 34 7.60 -1.58 10.29
CA ALA A 34 7.32 -2.96 9.91
C ALA A 34 7.22 -3.88 11.16
N ASP A 35 8.15 -3.74 12.11
CA ASP A 35 8.12 -4.49 13.37
C ASP A 35 6.87 -4.16 14.21
N ARG A 36 6.48 -2.90 14.22
CA ARG A 36 5.26 -2.44 14.90
C ARG A 36 3.99 -3.01 14.28
N MET A 37 3.90 -2.99 12.95
CA MET A 37 2.78 -3.61 12.22
C MET A 37 2.72 -5.12 12.47
N GLY A 38 3.87 -5.80 12.51
CA GLY A 38 3.94 -7.22 12.89
C GLY A 38 3.37 -7.50 14.27
N LYS A 39 3.71 -6.67 15.28
CA LYS A 39 3.17 -6.81 16.65
C LYS A 39 1.66 -6.53 16.74
N LEU A 40 1.17 -5.55 15.98
CA LEU A 40 -0.28 -5.29 15.90
C LEU A 40 -1.00 -6.46 15.22
N LEU A 41 -0.49 -6.92 14.08
CA LEU A 41 -1.04 -8.05 13.34
C LEU A 41 -1.09 -9.32 14.20
N SER A 42 0.00 -9.62 14.93
CA SER A 42 0.06 -10.76 15.84
C SER A 42 -1.07 -10.74 16.89
N ARG A 43 -1.48 -9.57 17.35
CA ARG A 43 -2.62 -9.44 18.28
C ARG A 43 -3.96 -9.66 17.59
N GLU A 44 -4.13 -9.08 16.39
CA GLU A 44 -5.37 -9.14 15.62
C GLU A 44 -5.73 -10.58 15.17
N ILE A 45 -4.72 -11.40 14.86
CA ILE A 45 -4.93 -12.76 14.35
C ILE A 45 -4.54 -13.86 15.33
N SER A 46 -4.26 -13.50 16.60
CA SER A 46 -3.81 -14.43 17.65
C SER A 46 -4.73 -15.65 17.78
N GLY A 47 -4.13 -16.83 17.69
CA GLY A 47 -4.84 -18.12 17.74
C GLY A 47 -5.56 -18.51 16.44
N ARG A 48 -5.49 -17.65 15.41
CA ARG A 48 -6.13 -17.84 14.11
C ARG A 48 -5.15 -17.72 12.94
N GLU A 49 -3.85 -17.71 13.19
CA GLU A 49 -2.82 -17.43 12.19
C GLU A 49 -2.89 -18.36 10.99
N ARG A 50 -3.30 -19.62 11.21
CA ARG A 50 -3.43 -20.63 10.17
C ARG A 50 -4.62 -20.42 9.23
N GLU A 51 -5.56 -19.56 9.60
CA GLU A 51 -6.72 -19.22 8.75
C GLU A 51 -6.36 -18.19 7.68
N PHE A 52 -5.20 -17.49 7.84
CA PHE A 52 -4.83 -16.38 7.00
C PHE A 52 -3.86 -16.78 5.89
N GLU A 53 -4.15 -16.31 4.70
CA GLU A 53 -3.23 -16.30 3.57
C GLU A 53 -2.43 -14.99 3.54
N GLY A 54 -1.13 -15.08 3.27
CA GLY A 54 -0.25 -13.92 3.15
C GLY A 54 0.08 -13.62 1.69
N TYR A 55 -0.11 -12.38 1.26
CA TYR A 55 0.30 -11.90 -0.06
C TYR A 55 1.16 -10.64 0.05
N VAL A 56 2.17 -10.53 -0.80
CA VAL A 56 3.08 -9.40 -0.81
C VAL A 56 3.37 -8.93 -2.23
N SER A 57 3.42 -7.61 -2.43
CA SER A 57 3.96 -7.04 -3.64
C SER A 57 5.39 -7.54 -3.91
N PRO A 58 5.75 -7.89 -5.16
CA PRO A 58 7.10 -8.33 -5.51
C PRO A 58 8.18 -7.24 -5.36
N LEU A 59 7.83 -5.99 -5.09
CA LEU A 59 8.80 -4.90 -4.91
C LEU A 59 9.57 -5.04 -3.59
N GLY A 60 10.87 -4.76 -3.63
CA GLY A 60 11.84 -5.03 -2.55
C GLY A 60 11.41 -4.46 -1.20
N ARG A 61 10.95 -3.19 -1.15
CA ARG A 61 10.46 -2.54 0.08
C ARG A 61 9.27 -3.25 0.73
N ALA A 62 8.38 -3.85 -0.07
CA ALA A 62 7.26 -4.63 0.46
C ALA A 62 7.74 -5.99 0.96
N LYS A 63 8.62 -6.66 0.23
CA LYS A 63 9.23 -7.93 0.65
C LYS A 63 10.07 -7.77 1.92
N GLU A 64 10.84 -6.68 2.05
CA GLU A 64 11.60 -6.40 3.27
C GLU A 64 10.65 -6.18 4.46
N THR A 65 9.53 -5.47 4.25
CA THR A 65 8.47 -5.32 5.27
C THR A 65 7.88 -6.67 5.66
N ALA A 66 7.56 -7.54 4.70
CA ALA A 66 7.06 -8.89 4.95
C ALA A 66 8.06 -9.73 5.75
N ALA A 67 9.33 -9.69 5.39
CA ALA A 67 10.39 -10.42 6.08
C ALA A 67 10.55 -9.98 7.56
N ARG A 68 10.25 -8.72 7.88
CA ARG A 68 10.20 -8.23 9.27
C ARG A 68 8.99 -8.79 10.01
N ILE A 69 7.80 -8.75 9.38
CA ILE A 69 6.55 -9.25 9.96
C ILE A 69 6.63 -10.76 10.22
N THR A 70 7.18 -11.54 9.30
CA THR A 70 7.34 -13.01 9.43
C THR A 70 8.17 -13.43 10.65
N LYS A 71 9.08 -12.57 11.13
CA LYS A 71 9.83 -12.81 12.38
C LYS A 71 8.95 -12.74 13.65
N ILE A 72 7.77 -12.16 13.55
CA ILE A 72 6.88 -11.89 14.68
C ILE A 72 5.61 -12.74 14.58
N VAL A 73 5.10 -12.93 13.37
CA VAL A 73 3.87 -13.68 13.08
C VAL A 73 4.24 -14.90 12.23
N PRO A 74 3.79 -16.11 12.56
CA PRO A 74 4.05 -17.32 11.77
C PRO A 74 3.20 -17.36 10.51
N LEU A 75 3.40 -16.39 9.63
CA LEU A 75 2.69 -16.22 8.35
C LEU A 75 3.72 -16.18 7.22
N THR A 76 3.47 -16.94 6.15
CA THR A 76 4.24 -16.88 4.92
C THR A 76 3.54 -15.98 3.90
N PHE A 77 4.34 -15.32 3.04
CA PHE A 77 3.81 -14.42 2.02
C PHE A 77 4.16 -14.91 0.62
N ALA A 78 3.13 -15.16 -0.20
CA ALA A 78 3.28 -15.39 -1.63
C ALA A 78 3.39 -14.05 -2.38
N GLU A 79 4.24 -13.98 -3.40
CA GLU A 79 4.30 -12.80 -4.26
C GLU A 79 3.02 -12.67 -5.10
N GLU A 80 2.43 -11.47 -5.09
CA GLU A 80 1.23 -11.13 -5.84
C GLU A 80 1.49 -9.87 -6.69
N PRO A 81 1.70 -10.01 -8.00
CA PRO A 81 2.01 -8.88 -8.88
C PRO A 81 0.94 -7.79 -8.91
N ARG A 82 -0.32 -8.13 -8.64
CA ARG A 82 -1.43 -7.17 -8.59
C ARG A 82 -1.38 -6.25 -7.37
N LEU A 83 -0.53 -6.54 -6.37
CA LEU A 83 -0.29 -5.68 -5.20
C LEU A 83 0.84 -4.66 -5.43
N THR A 84 1.48 -4.60 -6.61
CA THR A 84 2.52 -3.62 -6.91
C THR A 84 2.00 -2.19 -6.84
N GLU A 85 2.93 -1.24 -6.62
CA GLU A 85 2.58 0.19 -6.68
C GLU A 85 2.14 0.58 -8.10
N VAL A 86 1.34 1.61 -8.21
CA VAL A 86 0.99 2.22 -9.49
C VAL A 86 2.27 2.71 -10.15
N SER A 87 2.47 2.31 -11.40
CA SER A 87 3.60 2.82 -12.19
C SER A 87 3.37 4.28 -12.55
N VAL A 88 4.29 5.14 -12.19
CA VAL A 88 4.31 6.52 -12.67
C VAL A 88 5.25 6.66 -13.89
N GLY A 89 5.50 5.58 -14.61
CA GLY A 89 6.14 5.56 -15.92
C GLY A 89 7.45 6.33 -15.95
N SER A 90 7.52 7.33 -16.83
CA SER A 90 8.73 8.17 -16.99
C SER A 90 9.09 8.94 -15.72
N TRP A 91 8.17 9.10 -14.78
CA TRP A 91 8.40 9.80 -13.51
C TRP A 91 8.89 8.88 -12.37
N ASP A 92 9.02 7.56 -12.61
CA ASP A 92 9.57 6.62 -11.63
C ASP A 92 10.99 7.05 -11.21
N GLY A 93 11.15 7.38 -9.94
CA GLY A 93 12.40 7.85 -9.36
C GLY A 93 12.58 9.38 -9.38
N MET A 94 11.59 10.16 -9.81
CA MET A 94 11.63 11.63 -9.79
C MET A 94 10.92 12.20 -8.55
N THR A 95 11.33 13.38 -8.13
CA THR A 95 10.58 14.23 -7.19
C THR A 95 9.58 15.10 -7.96
N LEU A 96 8.60 15.68 -7.26
CA LEU A 96 7.65 16.60 -7.88
C LEU A 96 8.35 17.83 -8.50
N TYR A 97 9.45 18.29 -7.88
CA TYR A 97 10.28 19.38 -8.42
C TYR A 97 10.92 18.99 -9.75
N GLU A 98 11.57 17.82 -9.82
CA GLU A 98 12.21 17.32 -11.05
C GLU A 98 11.19 17.14 -12.16
N ILE A 99 9.98 16.63 -11.85
CA ILE A 99 8.87 16.51 -12.80
C ILE A 99 8.46 17.88 -13.33
N GLY A 100 8.30 18.88 -12.46
CA GLY A 100 7.94 20.23 -12.87
C GLY A 100 8.98 20.92 -13.75
N VAL A 101 10.27 20.60 -13.58
CA VAL A 101 11.36 21.12 -14.42
C VAL A 101 11.41 20.39 -15.78
N GLU A 102 11.32 19.06 -15.79
CA GLU A 102 11.49 18.24 -16.98
C GLU A 102 10.21 18.14 -17.83
N TYR A 103 9.04 18.25 -17.17
CA TYR A 103 7.71 18.17 -17.79
C TYR A 103 6.84 19.38 -17.37
N PRO A 104 7.19 20.62 -17.72
CA PRO A 104 6.58 21.82 -17.14
C PRO A 104 5.06 21.92 -17.36
N ASP A 105 4.54 21.36 -18.45
CA ASP A 105 3.11 21.39 -18.77
C ASP A 105 2.31 20.19 -18.21
N ALA A 106 3.00 19.15 -17.75
CA ALA A 106 2.35 17.91 -17.34
C ALA A 106 1.48 18.05 -16.08
N LEU A 107 1.79 19.03 -15.25
CA LEU A 107 1.05 19.31 -14.00
C LEU A 107 -0.02 20.40 -14.15
N ASN A 108 -0.07 21.09 -15.32
CA ASN A 108 -1.01 22.16 -15.57
C ASN A 108 -2.47 21.66 -15.50
N GLY A 109 -3.30 22.34 -14.71
CA GLY A 109 -4.70 21.97 -14.53
C GLY A 109 -4.92 20.60 -13.88
N SER A 110 -3.88 20.00 -13.23
CA SER A 110 -4.07 18.84 -12.38
C SER A 110 -4.61 19.28 -11.02
N ASP A 111 -5.48 18.46 -10.44
CA ASP A 111 -5.77 18.58 -9.02
C ASP A 111 -4.69 17.88 -8.18
N ALA A 112 -4.77 18.02 -6.85
CA ALA A 112 -3.78 17.47 -5.93
C ALA A 112 -3.64 15.93 -5.96
N PHE A 113 -4.55 15.24 -6.64
CA PHE A 113 -4.64 13.78 -6.59
C PHE A 113 -4.60 13.12 -7.97
N ASP A 114 -4.93 13.84 -9.05
CA ASP A 114 -5.05 13.29 -10.40
C ASP A 114 -3.72 13.20 -11.17
N TRP A 115 -2.75 13.98 -10.80
CA TRP A 115 -1.47 14.12 -11.49
C TRP A 115 -0.68 12.80 -11.61
N PHE A 116 -0.81 11.86 -10.67
CA PHE A 116 -0.15 10.55 -10.71
C PHE A 116 -0.38 9.78 -12.01
N PHE A 117 -1.55 9.96 -12.61
CA PHE A 117 -1.98 9.24 -13.81
C PHE A 117 -1.69 9.99 -15.11
N ARG A 118 -0.99 11.13 -15.05
CA ARG A 118 -0.60 11.93 -16.23
C ARG A 118 0.80 11.61 -16.74
N SER A 119 1.53 10.77 -16.02
CA SER A 119 2.89 10.41 -16.40
C SER A 119 2.91 9.66 -17.74
N PRO A 120 3.83 10.03 -18.65
CA PRO A 120 4.04 9.25 -19.86
C PRO A 120 4.42 7.80 -19.53
N ASN A 121 3.78 6.85 -20.21
CA ASN A 121 3.99 5.41 -20.03
C ASN A 121 3.67 4.90 -18.60
N GLY A 122 2.95 5.68 -17.81
CA GLY A 122 2.44 5.25 -16.50
C GLY A 122 1.21 4.34 -16.62
N GLU A 123 0.85 3.73 -15.52
CA GLU A 123 -0.40 2.97 -15.38
C GLU A 123 -1.58 3.96 -15.28
N SER A 124 -2.62 3.79 -16.07
CA SER A 124 -3.81 4.63 -15.96
C SER A 124 -4.61 4.29 -14.70
N PHE A 125 -5.47 5.23 -14.25
CA PHE A 125 -6.38 4.99 -13.13
C PHE A 125 -7.23 3.73 -13.34
N ASP A 126 -7.81 3.57 -14.53
CA ASP A 126 -8.68 2.44 -14.86
C ASP A 126 -7.92 1.10 -14.87
N GLN A 127 -6.69 1.09 -15.39
CA GLN A 127 -5.83 -0.10 -15.35
C GLN A 127 -5.52 -0.50 -13.90
N ALA A 128 -5.17 0.45 -13.07
CA ALA A 128 -4.85 0.21 -11.66
C ALA A 128 -6.09 -0.27 -10.87
N CYS A 129 -7.26 0.33 -11.10
CA CYS A 129 -8.53 -0.12 -10.51
C CYS A 129 -8.93 -1.51 -11.00
N LYS A 130 -8.78 -1.80 -12.29
CA LYS A 130 -9.07 -3.14 -12.86
C LYS A 130 -8.18 -4.21 -12.22
N ARG A 131 -6.89 -3.91 -12.03
CA ARG A 131 -5.93 -4.79 -11.36
C ARG A 131 -6.33 -5.04 -9.90
N ALA A 132 -6.70 -3.99 -9.18
CA ALA A 132 -7.19 -4.08 -7.79
C ALA A 132 -8.47 -4.92 -7.70
N SER A 133 -9.45 -4.66 -8.58
CA SER A 133 -10.72 -5.41 -8.64
C SER A 133 -10.50 -6.89 -8.95
N SER A 134 -9.61 -7.20 -9.91
CA SER A 134 -9.27 -8.59 -10.24
C SER A 134 -8.71 -9.34 -9.03
N TRP A 135 -7.79 -8.74 -8.27
CA TRP A 135 -7.27 -9.38 -7.08
C TRP A 135 -8.34 -9.55 -6.00
N LEU A 136 -9.10 -8.51 -5.71
CA LEU A 136 -10.14 -8.55 -4.68
C LEU A 136 -11.21 -9.60 -4.96
N SER A 137 -11.56 -9.84 -6.23
CA SER A 137 -12.57 -10.84 -6.62
C SER A 137 -12.12 -12.28 -6.41
N GLU A 138 -10.83 -12.55 -6.29
CA GLU A 138 -10.25 -13.87 -6.07
C GLU A 138 -9.95 -14.15 -4.59
N VAL A 139 -9.95 -13.11 -3.73
CA VAL A 139 -9.71 -13.28 -2.29
C VAL A 139 -10.92 -14.00 -1.65
N SER A 140 -10.75 -15.27 -1.31
CA SER A 140 -11.80 -16.13 -0.73
C SER A 140 -11.56 -16.48 0.74
N ALA A 141 -10.34 -16.33 1.24
CA ALA A 141 -9.96 -16.62 2.63
C ALA A 141 -9.57 -15.34 3.38
N PRO A 142 -9.55 -15.35 4.72
CA PRO A 142 -8.94 -14.28 5.50
C PRO A 142 -7.51 -14.01 5.01
N THR A 143 -7.17 -12.76 4.74
CA THR A 143 -5.95 -12.40 4.02
C THR A 143 -5.17 -11.30 4.70
N VAL A 144 -3.83 -11.41 4.68
CA VAL A 144 -2.90 -10.32 4.99
C VAL A 144 -2.17 -9.92 3.72
N ALA A 145 -2.34 -8.68 3.28
CA ALA A 145 -1.74 -8.16 2.05
C ALA A 145 -0.79 -6.99 2.34
N ILE A 146 0.42 -7.03 1.78
CA ILE A 146 1.39 -5.93 1.89
C ILE A 146 1.57 -5.29 0.53
N SER A 147 1.22 -3.99 0.45
CA SER A 147 1.19 -3.20 -0.77
C SER A 147 1.82 -1.81 -0.55
N HIS A 148 1.38 -0.80 -1.27
CA HIS A 148 2.00 0.52 -1.37
C HIS A 148 0.99 1.65 -1.12
N GLY A 149 1.45 2.90 -1.24
CA GLY A 149 0.64 4.07 -0.94
C GLY A 149 -0.57 4.22 -1.84
N LEU A 150 -0.34 4.46 -3.13
CA LEU A 150 -1.42 4.70 -4.08
C LEU A 150 -2.22 3.43 -4.38
N ALA A 151 -1.53 2.29 -4.54
CA ALA A 151 -2.20 1.00 -4.74
C ALA A 151 -3.16 0.66 -3.59
N SER A 152 -2.81 0.95 -2.33
CA SER A 152 -3.69 0.73 -1.18
C SER A 152 -4.92 1.65 -1.18
N ARG A 153 -4.80 2.89 -1.67
CA ARG A 153 -5.97 3.77 -1.87
C ARG A 153 -6.95 3.16 -2.85
N LEU A 154 -6.43 2.69 -4.00
CA LEU A 154 -7.26 2.09 -5.04
C LEU A 154 -7.89 0.78 -4.59
N LEU A 155 -7.12 -0.11 -3.94
CA LEU A 155 -7.66 -1.36 -3.37
C LEU A 155 -8.82 -1.08 -2.40
N ARG A 156 -8.63 -0.15 -1.46
CA ARG A 156 -9.67 0.23 -0.50
C ARG A 156 -10.85 0.91 -1.19
N GLY A 157 -10.58 1.79 -2.14
CA GLY A 157 -11.61 2.50 -2.87
C GLY A 157 -12.49 1.57 -3.70
N VAL A 158 -11.88 0.62 -4.41
CA VAL A 158 -12.61 -0.42 -5.16
C VAL A 158 -13.43 -1.29 -4.20
N TYR A 159 -12.84 -1.73 -3.08
CA TYR A 159 -13.54 -2.52 -2.07
C TYR A 159 -14.77 -1.80 -1.49
N LEU A 160 -14.69 -0.49 -1.30
CA LEU A 160 -15.76 0.35 -0.74
C LEU A 160 -16.73 0.91 -1.81
N GLY A 161 -16.47 0.74 -3.10
CA GLY A 161 -17.29 1.30 -4.18
C GLY A 161 -17.21 2.82 -4.28
N LEU A 162 -16.07 3.44 -3.94
CA LEU A 162 -15.88 4.90 -3.91
C LEU A 162 -15.67 5.48 -5.32
N SER A 163 -15.95 6.78 -5.47
CA SER A 163 -15.56 7.54 -6.65
C SER A 163 -14.03 7.75 -6.72
N LYS A 164 -13.49 8.08 -7.91
CA LYS A 164 -12.06 8.35 -8.11
C LYS A 164 -11.52 9.36 -7.10
N ARG A 165 -12.23 10.47 -6.87
CA ARG A 165 -11.82 11.51 -5.95
C ARG A 165 -11.73 10.99 -4.51
N GLU A 166 -12.77 10.34 -4.03
CA GLU A 166 -12.79 9.77 -2.68
C GLU A 166 -11.67 8.75 -2.48
N MET A 167 -11.40 7.88 -3.48
CA MET A 167 -10.29 6.93 -3.43
C MET A 167 -8.95 7.62 -3.21
N LEU A 168 -8.68 8.69 -3.96
CA LEU A 168 -7.39 9.37 -3.95
C LEU A 168 -7.19 10.26 -2.71
N GLU A 169 -8.27 10.62 -2.02
CA GLU A 169 -8.24 11.33 -0.73
C GLU A 169 -8.02 10.37 0.47
N LEU A 170 -8.16 9.05 0.30
CA LEU A 170 -7.99 8.09 1.39
C LEU A 170 -6.60 8.19 2.03
N PRO A 171 -6.48 8.23 3.36
CA PRO A 171 -5.19 8.24 4.05
C PRO A 171 -4.48 6.89 3.93
N VAL A 172 -3.14 6.89 3.93
CA VAL A 172 -2.29 5.68 3.84
C VAL A 172 -1.14 5.75 4.84
N PRO A 173 -1.43 5.59 6.14
CA PRO A 173 -0.42 5.63 7.19
C PRO A 173 0.61 4.50 7.04
N GLN A 174 1.81 4.73 7.59
CA GLN A 174 2.87 3.71 7.68
C GLN A 174 3.04 3.16 9.10
N SER A 175 2.22 3.61 10.06
CA SER A 175 2.28 3.20 11.47
C SER A 175 1.16 2.25 11.88
N GLY A 176 0.28 1.90 10.95
CA GLY A 176 -0.86 1.00 11.11
C GLY A 176 -1.24 0.38 9.78
N PHE A 177 -2.34 -0.32 9.76
CA PHE A 177 -2.89 -0.96 8.57
C PHE A 177 -4.42 -0.90 8.59
N TYR A 178 -5.06 -1.27 7.49
CA TYR A 178 -6.51 -1.29 7.39
C TYR A 178 -7.06 -2.71 7.46
N ARG A 179 -8.12 -2.89 8.22
CA ARG A 179 -8.98 -4.05 8.16
C ARG A 179 -10.13 -3.76 7.20
N LEU A 180 -10.25 -4.55 6.15
CA LEU A 180 -11.36 -4.53 5.20
C LEU A 180 -12.26 -5.73 5.51
N ASP A 181 -13.46 -5.46 6.00
CA ASP A 181 -14.38 -6.50 6.43
C ASP A 181 -15.82 -5.99 6.34
N ASP A 182 -16.75 -6.82 5.90
CA ASP A 182 -18.18 -6.50 5.80
C ASP A 182 -18.47 -5.13 5.15
N GLY A 183 -17.80 -4.84 4.02
CA GLY A 183 -17.97 -3.57 3.29
C GLY A 183 -17.41 -2.33 3.99
N LYS A 184 -16.61 -2.47 5.05
CA LYS A 184 -16.00 -1.39 5.83
C LYS A 184 -14.48 -1.40 5.70
N SER A 185 -13.86 -0.24 5.97
CA SER A 185 -12.42 -0.08 6.05
C SER A 185 -12.06 0.64 7.35
N GLU A 186 -11.47 -0.07 8.30
CA GLU A 186 -11.13 0.43 9.62
C GLU A 186 -9.61 0.48 9.81
N LEU A 187 -9.11 1.59 10.36
CA LEU A 187 -7.69 1.71 10.70
C LEU A 187 -7.38 0.96 11.98
N VAL A 188 -6.40 0.06 11.91
CA VAL A 188 -5.82 -0.62 13.06
C VAL A 188 -4.45 0.00 13.35
N ASP A 189 -4.35 0.68 14.48
CA ASP A 189 -3.12 1.31 14.95
C ASP A 189 -2.94 1.14 16.46
N LEU A 190 -1.86 1.72 17.03
CA LEU A 190 -1.60 1.63 18.46
C LEU A 190 -2.62 2.37 19.32
N GLN A 191 -3.41 3.29 18.76
CA GLN A 191 -4.42 4.04 19.52
C GLN A 191 -5.72 3.25 19.58
N SER A 192 -6.14 2.65 18.46
CA SER A 192 -7.33 1.79 18.39
C SER A 192 -7.20 0.54 19.28
N ALA A 193 -5.98 -0.02 19.39
CA ALA A 193 -5.71 -1.19 20.25
C ALA A 193 -5.86 -0.94 21.78
N LYS A 194 -6.01 0.31 22.21
CA LYS A 194 -6.22 0.65 23.64
C LYS A 194 -7.68 0.60 24.09
N PHE A 195 -8.62 0.58 23.16
CA PHE A 195 -10.06 0.63 23.46
C PHE A 195 -10.79 -0.73 23.35
N SER A 196 -10.06 -1.79 23.02
CA SER A 196 -10.61 -3.17 22.90
C SER A 196 -10.18 -4.02 24.12
N ARG A 197 -10.55 -3.57 25.33
CA ARG A 197 -10.43 -4.36 26.57
C ARG A 197 -11.76 -4.41 27.30
#